data_f8c5eb146153f0dd3e255ccbea0dba4c
#
_entry.id   f8c5eb146153f0dd3e255ccbea0dba4c
#
_cell.length_a   1.000
_cell.length_b   1.000
_cell.length_c   1.000
_cell.angle_alpha   90.00
_cell.angle_beta   90.00
_cell.angle_gamma   90.00
#
_symmetry.space_group_name_H-M   'P 1'
#
loop_
_entity.id
_entity.type
_entity.pdbx_description
1 polymer ?
#
loop_
_entity_poly.entity_id
_entity_poly.type
_entity_poly.pdbx_seq_one_letter_code
_entity_poly.pdbx_strand_id
1 'polypeptide(L)'
;MSVRVKMKTLILAISTLFCVAYLHAQTNYYATTKTFNQDGYIYQCDVRASGFVTLYNKSNKLINVYPVYKNTGESFVQTDAGIKLLESDTWTRSKRFSIVNAAFSDSEKQRIKGYDFNIKMYINSSTGRVDEVSFEFHRSGPFATIPVSVYRKI
;
A
#
# COMPACT_ATOMS: atom_id res chain seq x y z
N MET A 1 -38.84 -30.36 31.86
CA MET A 1 -38.15 -29.17 31.33
C MET A 1 -37.58 -29.52 29.95
N SER A 2 -38.16 -28.95 28.95
CA SER A 2 -38.35 -29.48 27.60
C SER A 2 -37.10 -29.45 26.74
N VAL A 3 -36.93 -30.51 25.92
CA VAL A 3 -35.93 -30.64 24.86
C VAL A 3 -35.87 -29.40 23.93
N ARG A 4 -36.98 -28.70 23.73
CA ARG A 4 -37.09 -27.45 22.95
C ARG A 4 -36.27 -26.29 23.53
N VAL A 5 -36.12 -26.18 24.85
CA VAL A 5 -35.33 -25.11 25.51
C VAL A 5 -33.85 -25.39 25.26
N LYS A 6 -33.40 -26.64 25.39
CA LYS A 6 -32.01 -27.03 25.14
C LYS A 6 -31.58 -26.82 23.68
N MET A 7 -32.50 -27.06 22.74
CA MET A 7 -32.21 -26.86 21.31
C MET A 7 -32.10 -25.37 20.95
N LYS A 8 -32.94 -24.51 21.51
CA LYS A 8 -32.84 -23.04 21.32
C LYS A 8 -31.55 -22.48 21.88
N THR A 9 -31.11 -22.93 23.07
CA THR A 9 -29.86 -22.53 23.69
C THR A 9 -28.66 -23.00 22.89
N LEU A 10 -28.71 -24.23 22.32
CA LEU A 10 -27.65 -24.75 21.46
C LEU A 10 -27.52 -23.94 20.17
N ILE A 11 -28.64 -23.60 19.54
CA ILE A 11 -28.64 -22.78 18.27
C ILE A 11 -28.09 -21.40 18.59
N LEU A 12 -28.45 -20.77 19.70
CA LEU A 12 -27.94 -19.46 20.10
C LEU A 12 -26.42 -19.50 20.36
N ALA A 13 -25.94 -20.56 21.03
CA ALA A 13 -24.51 -20.74 21.30
C ALA A 13 -23.70 -20.97 20.03
N ILE A 14 -24.24 -21.73 19.06
CA ILE A 14 -23.60 -21.95 17.76
C ILE A 14 -23.61 -20.63 16.95
N SER A 15 -24.70 -19.88 16.96
CA SER A 15 -24.80 -18.59 16.27
C SER A 15 -23.80 -17.56 16.82
N THR A 16 -23.63 -17.49 18.15
CA THR A 16 -22.63 -16.59 18.77
C THR A 16 -21.21 -17.04 18.46
N LEU A 17 -20.93 -18.33 18.38
CA LEU A 17 -19.61 -18.85 17.99
C LEU A 17 -19.26 -18.47 16.54
N PHE A 18 -20.21 -18.52 15.63
CA PHE A 18 -20.03 -18.07 14.25
C PHE A 18 -19.83 -16.56 14.15
N CYS A 19 -20.53 -15.74 14.93
CA CYS A 19 -20.32 -14.28 14.94
C CYS A 19 -18.92 -13.89 15.41
N VAL A 20 -18.34 -14.58 16.38
CA VAL A 20 -16.98 -14.30 16.89
C VAL A 20 -15.90 -14.65 15.86
N ALA A 21 -16.14 -15.66 15.01
CA ALA A 21 -15.18 -16.04 13.97
C ALA A 21 -14.98 -14.98 12.86
N TYR A 22 -15.92 -14.05 12.70
CA TYR A 22 -15.80 -12.97 11.71
C TYR A 22 -15.18 -11.67 12.25
N LEU A 23 -14.92 -11.57 13.55
CA LEU A 23 -14.22 -10.43 14.15
C LEU A 23 -12.70 -10.61 14.08
N HIS A 24 -12.16 -10.88 12.88
CA HIS A 24 -10.73 -10.68 12.68
C HIS A 24 -10.47 -9.17 12.68
N ALA A 25 -10.06 -8.66 13.82
CA ALA A 25 -9.52 -7.31 13.91
C ALA A 25 -8.39 -7.19 12.87
N GLN A 26 -8.59 -6.38 11.85
CA GLN A 26 -7.60 -6.19 10.81
C GLN A 26 -6.34 -5.61 11.43
N THR A 27 -5.24 -6.32 11.31
CA THR A 27 -3.95 -5.85 11.84
C THR A 27 -3.52 -4.59 11.09
N ASN A 28 -3.36 -3.48 11.82
CA ASN A 28 -2.70 -2.30 11.28
C ASN A 28 -1.19 -2.51 11.37
N TYR A 29 -0.56 -2.74 10.22
CA TYR A 29 0.89 -2.99 10.16
C TYR A 29 1.71 -1.71 10.31
N TYR A 30 1.15 -0.53 10.07
CA TYR A 30 1.88 0.74 9.91
C TYR A 30 1.43 1.81 10.91
N ALA A 31 1.08 1.40 12.12
CA ALA A 31 0.64 2.32 13.19
C ALA A 31 1.77 3.24 13.68
N THR A 32 3.01 2.76 13.64
CA THR A 32 4.21 3.45 14.12
C THR A 32 5.39 3.26 13.17
N THR A 33 6.36 4.17 13.23
CA THR A 33 7.64 4.03 12.51
C THR A 33 8.38 2.78 12.96
N LYS A 34 8.75 1.92 12.02
CA LYS A 34 9.45 0.66 12.24
C LYS A 34 10.04 0.07 10.96
N THR A 35 10.75 -1.03 11.09
CA THR A 35 11.26 -1.81 9.97
C THR A 35 10.56 -3.17 9.86
N PHE A 36 10.56 -3.72 8.65
CA PHE A 36 10.09 -5.07 8.35
C PHE A 36 11.19 -5.84 7.62
N ASN A 37 11.38 -7.10 7.98
CA ASN A 37 12.20 -8.02 7.19
C ASN A 37 11.27 -8.84 6.31
N GLN A 38 11.47 -8.79 5.00
CA GLN A 38 10.66 -9.51 4.03
C GLN A 38 11.56 -10.08 2.91
N ASP A 39 11.68 -11.39 2.84
CA ASP A 39 12.41 -12.13 1.79
C ASP A 39 13.84 -11.60 1.57
N GLY A 40 14.58 -11.35 2.66
CA GLY A 40 15.96 -10.84 2.62
C GLY A 40 16.09 -9.32 2.41
N TYR A 41 14.99 -8.61 2.28
CA TYR A 41 14.97 -7.14 2.18
C TYR A 41 14.49 -6.51 3.48
N ILE A 42 15.04 -5.35 3.81
CA ILE A 42 14.60 -4.54 4.94
C ILE A 42 13.77 -3.38 4.41
N TYR A 43 12.49 -3.34 4.78
CA TYR A 43 11.59 -2.23 4.48
C TYR A 43 11.54 -1.28 5.66
N GLN A 44 11.67 0.01 5.39
CA GLN A 44 11.47 1.09 6.34
C GLN A 44 10.03 1.62 6.18
N CYS A 45 9.36 1.77 7.31
CA CYS A 45 8.07 2.45 7.43
C CYS A 45 8.28 3.70 8.27
N ASP A 46 8.12 4.86 7.68
CA ASP A 46 8.13 6.15 8.37
C ASP A 46 6.71 6.66 8.51
N VAL A 47 6.29 6.95 9.74
CA VAL A 47 4.95 7.47 10.05
C VAL A 47 5.07 8.90 10.53
N ARG A 48 4.54 9.84 9.75
CA ARG A 48 4.51 11.28 10.08
C ARG A 48 3.45 11.57 11.15
N ALA A 49 3.60 12.68 11.85
CA ALA A 49 2.60 13.15 12.82
C ALA A 49 1.19 13.32 12.21
N SER A 50 1.13 13.69 10.93
CA SER A 50 -0.12 13.77 10.15
C SER A 50 -0.79 12.42 9.89
N GLY A 51 -0.14 11.30 10.21
CA GLY A 51 -0.64 9.94 9.94
C GLY A 51 -0.27 9.40 8.56
N PHE A 52 0.43 10.17 7.71
CA PHE A 52 0.96 9.67 6.46
C PHE A 52 2.12 8.70 6.70
N VAL A 53 2.07 7.59 5.99
CA VAL A 53 3.07 6.52 5.97
C VAL A 53 3.86 6.63 4.68
N THR A 54 5.18 6.54 4.77
CA THR A 54 6.06 6.28 3.64
C THR A 54 6.73 4.92 3.87
N LEU A 55 6.47 3.97 2.98
CA LEU A 55 7.02 2.61 3.01
C LEU A 55 8.00 2.43 1.84
N TYR A 56 9.22 2.01 2.11
CA TYR A 56 10.26 1.85 1.10
C TYR A 56 11.32 0.82 1.51
N ASN A 57 12.05 0.29 0.52
CA ASN A 57 13.21 -0.53 0.81
C ASN A 57 14.32 0.33 1.45
N LYS A 58 14.86 -0.08 2.58
CA LYS A 58 15.90 0.69 3.31
C LYS A 58 17.20 0.88 2.50
N SER A 59 17.42 0.07 1.48
CA SER A 59 18.54 0.25 0.54
C SER A 59 18.33 1.37 -0.48
N ASN A 60 17.10 1.92 -0.60
CA ASN A 60 16.80 3.02 -1.50
C ASN A 60 17.63 4.26 -1.14
N LYS A 61 18.24 4.87 -2.14
CA LYS A 61 19.10 6.06 -2.00
C LYS A 61 18.39 7.34 -2.43
N LEU A 62 17.31 7.21 -3.24
CA LEU A 62 16.61 8.33 -3.86
C LEU A 62 15.38 8.80 -3.09
N ILE A 63 15.05 8.17 -1.96
CA ILE A 63 13.81 8.44 -1.21
C ILE A 63 13.65 9.92 -0.81
N ASN A 64 14.76 10.62 -0.55
CA ASN A 64 14.78 12.04 -0.19
C ASN A 64 15.34 12.94 -1.31
N VAL A 65 15.49 12.40 -2.52
CA VAL A 65 15.98 13.18 -3.66
C VAL A 65 14.79 13.84 -4.34
N TYR A 66 14.90 15.15 -4.52
CA TYR A 66 13.92 15.94 -5.27
C TYR A 66 14.34 16.02 -6.73
N PRO A 67 13.38 16.01 -7.67
CA PRO A 67 13.68 16.18 -9.07
C PRO A 67 14.27 17.59 -9.33
N VAL A 68 15.26 17.64 -10.21
CA VAL A 68 15.89 18.88 -10.65
C VAL A 68 15.88 18.96 -12.18
N TYR A 69 15.91 20.17 -12.72
CA TYR A 69 16.11 20.38 -14.15
C TYR A 69 17.52 19.94 -14.57
N LYS A 70 17.61 19.07 -15.57
CA LYS A 70 18.90 18.52 -16.02
C LYS A 70 19.87 19.58 -16.51
N ASN A 71 19.37 20.66 -17.10
CA ASN A 71 20.16 21.73 -17.71
C ASN A 71 20.61 22.80 -16.71
N THR A 72 19.84 23.08 -15.67
CA THR A 72 20.14 24.16 -14.69
C THR A 72 20.52 23.63 -13.32
N GLY A 73 20.14 22.39 -12.96
CA GLY A 73 20.30 21.86 -11.61
C GLY A 73 19.32 22.45 -10.57
N GLU A 74 18.44 23.35 -11.01
CA GLU A 74 17.43 23.96 -10.13
C GLU A 74 16.32 22.95 -9.78
N SER A 75 15.70 23.18 -8.63
CA SER A 75 14.58 22.33 -8.20
C SER A 75 13.43 22.37 -9.21
N PHE A 76 12.99 21.19 -9.63
CA PHE A 76 11.83 21.07 -10.50
C PHE A 76 10.55 21.42 -9.73
N VAL A 77 9.81 22.42 -10.23
CA VAL A 77 8.49 22.79 -9.73
C VAL A 77 7.45 22.42 -10.78
N GLN A 78 6.52 21.55 -10.41
CA GLN A 78 5.53 20.99 -11.32
C GLN A 78 4.66 22.05 -12.01
N THR A 79 4.47 23.21 -11.39
CA THR A 79 3.67 24.32 -11.92
C THR A 79 4.36 25.09 -13.04
N ASP A 80 5.69 24.99 -13.19
CA ASP A 80 6.45 25.87 -14.07
C ASP A 80 6.40 25.51 -15.55
N ALA A 81 5.93 24.35 -15.91
CA ALA A 81 6.30 23.85 -17.22
C ALA A 81 5.17 23.44 -18.17
N GLY A 82 3.90 23.61 -17.83
CA GLY A 82 2.84 23.06 -18.69
C GLY A 82 3.11 21.57 -19.01
N ILE A 83 3.86 20.89 -18.16
CA ILE A 83 4.24 19.49 -18.34
C ILE A 83 2.96 18.69 -18.24
N LYS A 84 2.58 18.11 -19.38
CA LYS A 84 1.54 17.09 -19.42
C LYS A 84 2.04 15.96 -18.51
N LEU A 85 1.34 15.75 -17.41
CA LEU A 85 1.48 14.54 -16.62
C LEU A 85 1.40 13.35 -17.58
N LEU A 86 2.23 12.33 -17.38
CA LEU A 86 2.22 11.08 -18.17
C LEU A 86 0.89 10.31 -18.11
N GLU A 87 -0.17 10.94 -17.64
CA GLU A 87 -1.54 10.42 -17.66
C GLU A 87 -2.05 10.07 -19.05
N SER A 88 -1.46 10.68 -20.09
CA SER A 88 -1.75 10.36 -21.48
C SER A 88 -1.01 9.11 -22.00
N ASP A 89 -0.14 8.48 -21.20
CA ASP A 89 0.48 7.22 -21.56
C ASP A 89 -0.53 6.06 -21.48
N THR A 90 -1.24 5.85 -22.58
CA THR A 90 -2.22 4.77 -22.71
C THR A 90 -1.59 3.40 -22.92
N TRP A 91 -0.36 3.33 -23.43
CA TRP A 91 0.28 2.09 -23.85
C TRP A 91 0.96 1.31 -22.70
N THR A 92 1.49 1.97 -21.67
CA THR A 92 2.02 1.29 -20.49
C THR A 92 1.05 1.25 -19.32
N ARG A 93 0.02 2.10 -19.33
CA ARG A 93 -0.91 2.26 -18.21
C ARG A 93 -1.58 0.94 -17.80
N SER A 94 -2.17 0.21 -18.74
CA SER A 94 -2.83 -1.07 -18.44
C SER A 94 -1.86 -2.10 -17.89
N LYS A 95 -0.61 -2.14 -18.36
CA LYS A 95 0.42 -3.04 -17.85
C LYS A 95 0.81 -2.69 -16.41
N ARG A 96 1.00 -1.42 -16.10
CA ARG A 96 1.30 -0.95 -14.73
C ARG A 96 0.16 -1.30 -13.77
N PHE A 97 -1.08 -1.01 -14.13
CA PHE A 97 -2.24 -1.38 -13.33
C PHE A 97 -2.38 -2.90 -13.14
N SER A 98 -2.09 -3.68 -14.18
CA SER A 98 -2.12 -5.13 -14.09
C SER A 98 -1.11 -5.66 -13.07
N ILE A 99 0.13 -5.16 -13.08
CA ILE A 99 1.18 -5.55 -12.12
C ILE A 99 0.74 -5.22 -10.69
N VAL A 100 0.29 -3.99 -10.45
CA VAL A 100 -0.18 -3.55 -9.13
C VAL A 100 -1.36 -4.41 -8.67
N ASN A 101 -2.36 -4.60 -9.53
CA ASN A 101 -3.54 -5.40 -9.19
C ASN A 101 -3.22 -6.88 -8.93
N ALA A 102 -2.23 -7.44 -9.63
CA ALA A 102 -1.81 -8.83 -9.42
C ALA A 102 -1.12 -9.05 -8.05
N ALA A 103 -0.61 -8.00 -7.42
CA ALA A 103 0.02 -8.11 -6.10
C ALA A 103 -0.99 -8.39 -4.99
N PHE A 104 -2.24 -7.91 -5.13
CA PHE A 104 -3.29 -8.03 -4.13
C PHE A 104 -4.16 -9.27 -4.37
N SER A 105 -4.52 -9.97 -3.29
CA SER A 105 -5.57 -11.00 -3.31
C SER A 105 -6.95 -10.35 -3.50
N ASP A 106 -7.95 -11.15 -3.87
CA ASP A 106 -9.31 -10.63 -4.08
C ASP A 106 -9.92 -10.06 -2.79
N SER A 107 -9.64 -10.64 -1.64
CA SER A 107 -10.06 -10.12 -0.34
C SER A 107 -9.42 -8.78 0.00
N GLU A 108 -8.13 -8.59 -0.35
CA GLU A 108 -7.43 -7.31 -0.19
C GLU A 108 -7.98 -6.26 -1.15
N LYS A 109 -8.23 -6.61 -2.42
CA LYS A 109 -8.86 -5.72 -3.40
C LYS A 109 -10.23 -5.22 -2.93
N GLN A 110 -11.06 -6.10 -2.37
CA GLN A 110 -12.37 -5.69 -1.82
C GLN A 110 -12.20 -4.72 -0.66
N ARG A 111 -11.21 -4.94 0.20
CA ARG A 111 -10.93 -4.11 1.36
C ARG A 111 -10.44 -2.71 1.02
N ILE A 112 -9.60 -2.58 -0.03
CA ILE A 112 -9.05 -1.30 -0.49
C ILE A 112 -9.90 -0.60 -1.55
N LYS A 113 -11.00 -1.20 -1.97
CA LYS A 113 -11.87 -0.65 -3.03
C LYS A 113 -12.37 0.75 -2.69
N GLY A 114 -12.18 1.68 -3.61
CA GLY A 114 -12.57 3.09 -3.44
C GLY A 114 -11.56 3.93 -2.66
N TYR A 115 -10.39 3.39 -2.37
CA TYR A 115 -9.28 4.11 -1.75
C TYR A 115 -8.08 4.14 -2.69
N ASP A 116 -7.32 5.23 -2.62
CA ASP A 116 -6.11 5.42 -3.39
C ASP A 116 -4.87 5.39 -2.49
N PHE A 117 -3.75 5.00 -3.06
CA PHE A 117 -2.42 5.18 -2.48
C PHE A 117 -1.44 5.64 -3.56
N ASN A 118 -0.38 6.31 -3.17
CA ASN A 118 0.62 6.81 -4.09
C ASN A 118 1.76 5.80 -4.23
N ILE A 119 2.15 5.52 -5.47
CA ILE A 119 3.37 4.81 -5.80
C ILE A 119 4.33 5.82 -6.43
N LYS A 120 5.42 6.11 -5.72
CA LYS A 120 6.48 6.97 -6.23
C LYS A 120 7.57 6.09 -6.84
N MET A 121 7.82 6.29 -8.12
CA MET A 121 8.81 5.54 -8.88
C MET A 121 9.96 6.47 -9.27
N TYR A 122 11.18 6.01 -9.05
CA TYR A 122 12.38 6.66 -9.54
C TYR A 122 12.84 5.94 -10.79
N ILE A 123 12.75 6.61 -11.93
CA ILE A 123 13.02 6.04 -13.24
C ILE A 123 14.39 6.51 -13.71
N ASN A 124 15.24 5.56 -14.07
CA ASN A 124 16.54 5.84 -14.68
C ASN A 124 16.34 6.45 -16.07
N SER A 125 16.80 7.67 -16.24
CA SER A 125 16.62 8.43 -17.50
C SER A 125 17.36 7.85 -18.70
N SER A 126 18.40 7.05 -18.47
CA SER A 126 19.18 6.43 -19.54
C SER A 126 18.61 5.10 -20.01
N THR A 127 17.99 4.34 -19.10
CA THR A 127 17.49 2.99 -19.38
C THR A 127 15.96 2.90 -19.43
N GLY A 128 15.24 3.89 -18.91
CA GLY A 128 13.79 3.87 -18.75
C GLY A 128 13.29 2.87 -17.70
N ARG A 129 14.19 2.26 -16.93
CA ARG A 129 13.81 1.29 -15.87
C ARG A 129 13.53 1.99 -14.56
N VAL A 130 12.66 1.39 -13.77
CA VAL A 130 12.43 1.79 -12.39
C VAL A 130 13.58 1.26 -11.53
N ASP A 131 14.33 2.16 -10.91
CA ASP A 131 15.43 1.81 -10.02
C ASP A 131 14.94 1.64 -8.57
N GLU A 132 14.04 2.50 -8.13
CA GLU A 132 13.52 2.48 -6.77
C GLU A 132 12.02 2.79 -6.75
N VAL A 133 11.34 2.26 -5.73
CA VAL A 133 9.91 2.47 -5.49
C VAL A 133 9.69 2.81 -4.02
N SER A 134 8.74 3.71 -3.75
CA SER A 134 8.17 3.92 -2.43
C SER A 134 6.65 4.04 -2.51
N PHE A 135 6.00 3.76 -1.39
CA PHE A 135 4.55 3.75 -1.27
C PHE A 135 4.12 4.76 -0.22
N GLU A 136 3.08 5.53 -0.51
CA GLU A 136 2.55 6.51 0.43
C GLU A 136 1.04 6.31 0.61
N PHE A 137 0.61 6.19 1.86
CA PHE A 137 -0.80 6.02 2.24
C PHE A 137 -1.03 6.53 3.66
N HIS A 138 -2.28 6.63 4.08
CA HIS A 138 -2.61 7.05 5.44
C HIS A 138 -2.73 5.86 6.38
N ARG A 139 -2.15 5.95 7.59
CA ARG A 139 -2.13 4.86 8.58
C ARG A 139 -3.52 4.40 9.06
N SER A 140 -4.56 5.26 8.95
CA SER A 140 -5.94 4.89 9.27
C SER A 140 -6.71 4.35 8.05
N GLY A 141 -6.11 4.38 6.85
CA GLY A 141 -6.71 3.85 5.64
C GLY A 141 -6.56 2.33 5.52
N PRO A 142 -7.31 1.69 4.63
CA PRO A 142 -7.29 0.24 4.48
C PRO A 142 -5.94 -0.30 3.98
N PHE A 143 -5.14 0.50 3.30
CA PHE A 143 -3.78 0.13 2.90
C PHE A 143 -2.85 -0.15 4.09
N ALA A 144 -3.13 0.43 5.26
CA ALA A 144 -2.40 0.11 6.48
C ALA A 144 -2.64 -1.31 7.01
N THR A 145 -3.63 -2.02 6.47
CA THR A 145 -3.93 -3.42 6.78
C THR A 145 -3.36 -4.41 5.75
N ILE A 146 -2.63 -3.91 4.77
CA ILE A 146 -1.98 -4.71 3.74
C ILE A 146 -0.56 -5.06 4.20
N PRO A 147 -0.16 -6.32 4.26
CA PRO A 147 1.17 -6.70 4.74
C PRO A 147 2.27 -6.27 3.75
N VAL A 148 3.48 -6.05 4.26
CA VAL A 148 4.64 -5.62 3.46
C VAL A 148 4.97 -6.59 2.33
N SER A 149 4.66 -7.88 2.49
CA SER A 149 4.84 -8.91 1.46
C SER A 149 4.04 -8.65 0.17
N VAL A 150 2.94 -7.89 0.25
CA VAL A 150 2.17 -7.47 -0.92
C VAL A 150 2.87 -6.33 -1.64
N TYR A 151 3.29 -5.30 -0.92
CA TYR A 151 4.06 -4.19 -1.49
C TYR A 151 5.37 -4.64 -2.14
N ARG A 152 5.97 -5.70 -1.61
CA ARG A 152 7.17 -6.33 -2.17
C ARG A 152 6.98 -6.88 -3.60
N LYS A 153 5.76 -7.24 -3.99
CA LYS A 153 5.44 -7.80 -5.31
C LYS A 153 5.25 -6.73 -6.40
N ILE A 154 5.04 -5.50 -5.99
CA ILE A 154 4.90 -4.33 -6.87
C ILE A 154 6.27 -3.78 -7.25
#